data_0f73a2c04dc3d5a5e5c0b3a9636473c5
#
_entry.id   0f73a2c04dc3d5a5e5c0b3a9636473c5
#
_cell.length_a   1.000
_cell.length_b   1.000
_cell.length_c   1.000
_cell.angle_alpha   90.00
_cell.angle_beta   90.00
_cell.angle_gamma   90.00
#
_symmetry.space_group_name_H-M   'P 1'
#
loop_
_entity.id
_entity.type
_entity.pdbx_description
1 polymer ?
#
loop_
_entity_poly.entity_id
_entity_poly.type
_entity_poly.pdbx_seq_one_letter_code
_entity_poly.pdbx_strand_id
1 'polypeptide(L)'
;MDICSIILSAGKGSRMHSSTAKPLHTICGKPMIEWVVESTKVSGIQKSIIVIPENNEDFKEITKKHEAIIQKKPLGTGDAVKIATTALKNFYGLVLICFADTPFIKIESLKKIIESFDNETKLVITGFKKNENLNQLR
;
A
#
# COMPACT_ATOMS: atom_id res chain seq x y z
N MET A 1 2.31 -18.42 -9.99
CA MET A 1 2.25 -18.16 -8.53
C MET A 1 1.29 -17.00 -8.33
N ASP A 2 0.33 -17.17 -7.39
CA ASP A 2 -0.63 -16.11 -7.13
C ASP A 2 0.02 -14.95 -6.38
N ILE A 3 -0.43 -13.72 -6.65
CA ILE A 3 0.12 -12.52 -6.02
C ILE A 3 -1.04 -11.69 -5.47
N CYS A 4 -0.93 -11.30 -4.20
CA CYS A 4 -1.85 -10.38 -3.55
C CYS A 4 -1.09 -9.13 -3.11
N SER A 5 -1.70 -7.95 -3.16
CA SER A 5 -1.16 -6.76 -2.52
C SER A 5 -1.89 -6.40 -1.23
N ILE A 6 -1.15 -5.94 -0.23
CA ILE A 6 -1.66 -5.27 0.96
C ILE A 6 -1.26 -3.80 0.86
N ILE A 7 -2.25 -2.91 0.81
CA ILE A 7 -2.04 -1.47 0.68
C ILE A 7 -2.33 -0.81 2.02
N LEU A 8 -1.29 -0.29 2.65
CA LEU A 8 -1.37 0.30 3.99
C LEU A 8 -1.84 1.76 3.91
N SER A 9 -3.01 2.03 4.48
CA SER A 9 -3.70 3.32 4.41
C SER A 9 -4.17 3.85 5.77
N ALA A 10 -3.94 3.12 6.87
CA ALA A 10 -4.44 3.46 8.21
C ALA A 10 -3.58 4.48 8.97
N GLY A 11 -2.50 5.02 8.38
CA GLY A 11 -1.64 6.02 9.01
C GLY A 11 -2.35 7.36 9.23
N LYS A 12 -2.10 8.00 10.39
CA LYS A 12 -2.77 9.26 10.77
C LYS A 12 -2.45 10.45 9.87
N GLY A 13 -1.34 10.45 9.12
CA GLY A 13 -0.95 11.56 8.23
C GLY A 13 -0.83 12.93 8.91
N SER A 14 -0.58 12.99 10.23
CA SER A 14 -0.64 14.19 11.08
C SER A 14 0.18 15.39 10.58
N ARG A 15 1.22 15.14 9.81
CA ARG A 15 2.07 16.19 9.20
C ARG A 15 1.40 16.98 8.08
N MET A 16 0.28 16.50 7.53
CA MET A 16 -0.43 17.16 6.44
C MET A 16 -1.30 18.34 6.91
N HIS A 17 -1.58 18.45 8.21
CA HIS A 17 -2.49 19.49 8.77
C HIS A 17 -3.81 19.59 7.99
N SER A 18 -4.39 18.47 7.57
CA SER A 18 -5.62 18.36 6.80
C SER A 18 -6.61 17.46 7.50
N SER A 19 -7.90 17.79 7.38
CA SER A 19 -9.00 16.91 7.83
C SER A 19 -9.17 15.69 6.96
N THR A 20 -8.77 15.76 5.69
CA THR A 20 -8.78 14.62 4.76
C THR A 20 -7.62 13.69 5.04
N ALA A 21 -7.88 12.39 5.12
CA ALA A 21 -6.84 11.38 5.29
C ALA A 21 -5.82 11.44 4.14
N LYS A 22 -4.51 11.35 4.47
CA LYS A 22 -3.42 11.54 3.50
C LYS A 22 -3.61 10.75 2.18
N PRO A 23 -3.97 9.46 2.19
CA PRO A 23 -4.13 8.68 0.96
C PRO A 23 -5.30 9.11 0.07
N LEU A 24 -6.21 9.90 0.60
CA LEU A 24 -7.41 10.39 -0.12
C LEU A 24 -7.20 11.74 -0.79
N HIS A 25 -6.08 12.42 -0.53
CA HIS A 25 -5.73 13.60 -1.31
C HIS A 25 -5.56 13.24 -2.79
N THR A 26 -6.11 14.10 -3.65
CA THR A 26 -6.13 13.85 -5.09
C THR A 26 -4.89 14.39 -5.79
N ILE A 27 -4.41 13.62 -6.75
CA ILE A 27 -3.39 14.02 -7.71
C ILE A 27 -3.99 13.81 -9.09
N CYS A 28 -4.05 14.87 -9.90
CA CYS A 28 -4.75 14.85 -11.19
C CYS A 28 -6.17 14.31 -11.10
N GLY A 29 -6.94 14.73 -10.07
CA GLY A 29 -8.33 14.36 -9.86
C GLY A 29 -8.59 12.95 -9.31
N LYS A 30 -7.54 12.16 -9.02
CA LYS A 30 -7.66 10.80 -8.50
C LYS A 30 -6.95 10.69 -7.15
N PRO A 31 -7.56 10.08 -6.10
CA PRO A 31 -6.91 9.86 -4.80
C PRO A 31 -5.59 9.08 -4.93
N MET A 32 -4.60 9.42 -4.09
CA MET A 32 -3.29 8.73 -4.11
C MET A 32 -3.42 7.21 -4.00
N ILE A 33 -4.32 6.73 -3.14
CA ILE A 33 -4.58 5.30 -2.96
C ILE A 33 -5.02 4.61 -4.25
N GLU A 34 -5.85 5.26 -5.07
CA GLU A 34 -6.34 4.71 -6.34
C GLU A 34 -5.20 4.59 -7.37
N TRP A 35 -4.22 5.49 -7.35
CA TRP A 35 -3.03 5.36 -8.17
C TRP A 35 -2.21 4.13 -7.79
N VAL A 36 -2.08 3.86 -6.48
CA VAL A 36 -1.36 2.67 -5.99
C VAL A 36 -2.10 1.39 -6.38
N VAL A 37 -3.42 1.34 -6.18
CA VAL A 37 -4.26 0.19 -6.57
C VAL A 37 -4.14 -0.08 -8.07
N GLU A 38 -4.19 0.95 -8.90
CA GLU A 38 -4.05 0.81 -10.35
C GLU A 38 -2.66 0.30 -10.73
N SER A 39 -1.60 0.83 -10.12
CA SER A 39 -0.23 0.37 -10.38
C SER A 39 -0.05 -1.10 -10.03
N THR A 40 -0.60 -1.57 -8.91
CA THR A 40 -0.55 -2.99 -8.54
C THR A 40 -1.32 -3.84 -9.54
N LYS A 41 -2.53 -3.42 -9.94
CA LYS A 41 -3.34 -4.12 -10.93
C LYS A 41 -2.66 -4.23 -12.29
N VAL A 42 -2.10 -3.14 -12.80
CA VAL A 42 -1.36 -3.13 -14.10
C VAL A 42 -0.09 -3.97 -14.01
N SER A 43 0.49 -4.14 -12.81
CA SER A 43 1.64 -5.03 -12.59
C SER A 43 1.26 -6.53 -12.57
N GLY A 44 -0.02 -6.88 -12.78
CA GLY A 44 -0.51 -8.26 -12.83
C GLY A 44 -1.08 -8.77 -11.49
N ILE A 45 -1.19 -7.92 -10.47
CA ILE A 45 -1.74 -8.31 -9.16
C ILE A 45 -3.26 -8.21 -9.22
N GLN A 46 -3.95 -9.36 -9.12
CA GLN A 46 -5.41 -9.43 -9.26
C GLN A 46 -6.15 -9.12 -7.96
N LYS A 47 -5.57 -9.42 -6.81
CA LYS A 47 -6.17 -9.20 -5.50
C LYS A 47 -5.41 -8.12 -4.73
N SER A 48 -6.15 -7.11 -4.23
CA SER A 48 -5.60 -6.07 -3.34
C SER A 48 -6.47 -5.95 -2.10
N ILE A 49 -5.85 -5.90 -0.93
CA ILE A 49 -6.50 -5.68 0.37
C ILE A 49 -6.01 -4.34 0.90
N ILE A 50 -6.93 -3.44 1.21
CA ILE A 50 -6.62 -2.11 1.72
C ILE A 50 -6.80 -2.09 3.22
N VAL A 51 -5.77 -1.68 3.97
CA VAL A 51 -5.88 -1.48 5.41
C VAL A 51 -6.25 -0.04 5.70
N ILE A 52 -7.44 0.18 6.27
CA ILE A 52 -8.01 1.49 6.56
C ILE A 52 -8.12 1.74 8.08
N PRO A 53 -8.18 3.00 8.54
CA PRO A 53 -8.36 3.30 9.96
C PRO A 53 -9.77 2.95 10.47
N GLU A 54 -9.96 2.90 11.79
CA GLU A 54 -11.27 2.66 12.42
C GLU A 54 -12.26 3.78 12.06
N ASN A 55 -11.85 5.04 12.16
CA ASN A 55 -12.64 6.18 11.67
C ASN A 55 -12.44 6.31 10.15
N ASN A 56 -13.28 5.63 9.39
CA ASN A 56 -13.09 5.43 7.95
C ASN A 56 -14.22 6.02 7.09
N GLU A 57 -14.97 6.98 7.60
CA GLU A 57 -16.08 7.58 6.84
C GLU A 57 -15.63 8.17 5.51
N ASP A 58 -14.46 8.78 5.47
CA ASP A 58 -13.86 9.33 4.26
C ASP A 58 -13.49 8.23 3.24
N PHE A 59 -13.34 6.98 3.68
CA PHE A 59 -12.97 5.84 2.83
C PHE A 59 -14.17 5.12 2.19
N LYS A 60 -15.41 5.61 2.36
CA LYS A 60 -16.62 4.96 1.83
C LYS A 60 -16.54 4.63 0.35
N GLU A 61 -16.02 5.55 -0.47
CA GLU A 61 -15.91 5.31 -1.92
C GLU A 61 -14.82 4.27 -2.24
N ILE A 62 -13.77 4.17 -1.44
CA ILE A 62 -12.74 3.15 -1.58
C ILE A 62 -13.29 1.78 -1.19
N THR A 63 -14.02 1.68 -0.08
CA THR A 63 -14.57 0.41 0.42
C THR A 63 -15.69 -0.16 -0.44
N LYS A 64 -16.38 0.68 -1.22
CA LYS A 64 -17.36 0.23 -2.22
C LYS A 64 -16.70 -0.48 -3.41
N LYS A 65 -15.46 -0.13 -3.73
CA LYS A 65 -14.75 -0.62 -4.93
C LYS A 65 -13.73 -1.71 -4.63
N HIS A 66 -13.20 -1.73 -3.41
CA HIS A 66 -12.05 -2.55 -3.03
C HIS A 66 -12.29 -3.28 -1.71
N GLU A 67 -11.70 -4.45 -1.57
CA GLU A 67 -11.68 -5.19 -0.30
C GLU A 67 -10.87 -4.42 0.73
N ALA A 68 -11.46 -4.10 1.88
CA ALA A 68 -10.83 -3.32 2.93
C ALA A 68 -10.92 -4.01 4.29
N ILE A 69 -9.90 -3.81 5.12
CA ILE A 69 -9.82 -4.30 6.50
C ILE A 69 -9.52 -3.13 7.43
N ILE A 70 -10.23 -3.09 8.54
CA ILE A 70 -10.10 -2.02 9.54
C ILE A 70 -8.96 -2.34 10.52
N GLN A 71 -8.00 -1.43 10.62
CA GLN A 71 -7.05 -1.38 11.72
C GLN A 71 -7.62 -0.51 12.85
N LYS A 72 -8.13 -1.15 13.92
CA LYS A 72 -8.77 -0.44 15.03
C LYS A 72 -7.81 0.46 15.80
N LYS A 73 -6.58 0.03 16.00
CA LYS A 73 -5.55 0.78 16.71
C LYS A 73 -4.33 0.96 15.80
N PRO A 74 -3.79 2.18 15.64
CA PRO A 74 -2.63 2.43 14.77
C PRO A 74 -1.33 1.98 15.44
N LEU A 75 -1.14 0.68 15.64
CA LEU A 75 0.02 0.08 16.28
C LEU A 75 1.24 -0.07 15.36
N GLY A 76 1.17 0.50 14.17
CA GLY A 76 2.27 0.50 13.19
C GLY A 76 2.00 -0.39 11.98
N THR A 77 2.97 -0.40 11.05
CA THR A 77 2.86 -1.09 9.76
C THR A 77 2.81 -2.60 9.90
N GLY A 78 3.62 -3.16 10.83
CA GLY A 78 3.62 -4.61 11.09
C GLY A 78 2.27 -5.13 11.59
N ASP A 79 1.61 -4.35 12.47
CA ASP A 79 0.26 -4.67 12.95
C ASP A 79 -0.78 -4.60 11.82
N ALA A 80 -0.70 -3.57 10.98
CA ALA A 80 -1.57 -3.42 9.82
C ALA A 80 -1.45 -4.63 8.87
N VAL A 81 -0.23 -5.08 8.57
CA VAL A 81 0.01 -6.28 7.77
C VAL A 81 -0.57 -7.51 8.46
N LYS A 82 -0.31 -7.72 9.75
CA LYS A 82 -0.84 -8.84 10.53
C LYS A 82 -2.38 -8.91 10.47
N ILE A 83 -3.05 -7.78 10.59
CA ILE A 83 -4.51 -7.72 10.47
C ILE A 83 -4.95 -8.10 9.05
N ALA A 84 -4.29 -7.58 8.01
CA ALA A 84 -4.62 -7.89 6.63
C ALA A 84 -4.45 -9.38 6.29
N THR A 85 -3.48 -10.07 6.89
CA THR A 85 -3.28 -11.51 6.66
C THR A 85 -4.47 -12.35 7.11
N THR A 86 -5.36 -11.83 7.96
CA THR A 86 -6.59 -12.55 8.33
C THR A 86 -7.52 -12.82 7.14
N ALA A 87 -7.48 -11.99 6.10
CA ALA A 87 -8.21 -12.21 4.85
C ALA A 87 -7.47 -13.14 3.87
N LEU A 88 -6.26 -13.56 4.21
CA LEU A 88 -5.40 -14.41 3.39
C LEU A 88 -5.25 -15.84 3.94
N LYS A 89 -6.15 -16.31 4.80
CA LYS A 89 -6.03 -17.60 5.50
C LYS A 89 -5.77 -18.81 4.58
N ASN A 90 -6.30 -18.76 3.34
CA ASN A 90 -6.15 -19.83 2.36
C ASN A 90 -5.37 -19.36 1.11
N PHE A 91 -4.59 -18.28 1.25
CA PHE A 91 -3.79 -17.75 0.16
C PHE A 91 -2.38 -18.36 0.21
N TYR A 92 -1.98 -18.95 -0.90
CA TYR A 92 -0.65 -19.50 -1.12
C TYR A 92 -0.01 -18.76 -2.27
N GLY A 93 0.87 -17.82 -1.98
CA GLY A 93 1.48 -16.99 -3.00
C GLY A 93 2.31 -15.86 -2.43
N LEU A 94 2.67 -14.95 -3.29
CA LEU A 94 3.46 -13.77 -2.96
C LEU A 94 2.56 -12.64 -2.44
N VAL A 95 2.96 -12.04 -1.33
CA VAL A 95 2.28 -10.86 -0.78
C VAL A 95 3.16 -9.64 -0.97
N LEU A 96 2.70 -8.68 -1.78
CA LEU A 96 3.35 -7.39 -1.97
C LEU A 96 2.76 -6.37 -0.98
N ILE A 97 3.60 -5.72 -0.18
CA ILE A 97 3.17 -4.67 0.75
C ILE A 97 3.50 -3.31 0.14
N CYS A 98 2.48 -2.48 -0.03
CA CYS A 98 2.59 -1.13 -0.56
C CYS A 98 2.06 -0.10 0.44
N PHE A 99 2.54 1.14 0.32
CA PHE A 99 2.00 2.27 1.06
C PHE A 99 1.06 3.08 0.16
N ALA A 100 -0.11 3.43 0.67
CA ALA A 100 -1.13 4.17 -0.08
C ALA A 100 -0.72 5.61 -0.44
N ASP A 101 0.36 6.12 0.16
CA ASP A 101 0.91 7.45 -0.07
C ASP A 101 2.14 7.47 -1.00
N THR A 102 2.32 6.40 -1.78
CA THR A 102 3.37 6.29 -2.82
C THR A 102 2.78 6.16 -4.23
N PRO A 103 2.01 7.18 -4.71
CA PRO A 103 1.20 7.07 -5.94
C PRO A 103 2.02 6.94 -7.22
N PHE A 104 3.31 7.28 -7.19
CA PHE A 104 4.19 7.26 -8.36
C PHE A 104 5.15 6.07 -8.39
N ILE A 105 4.82 4.98 -7.71
CA ILE A 105 5.61 3.76 -7.85
C ILE A 105 5.50 3.25 -9.29
N LYS A 106 6.67 3.08 -9.94
CA LYS A 106 6.70 2.63 -11.33
C LYS A 106 6.31 1.16 -11.44
N ILE A 107 5.52 0.85 -12.45
CA ILE A 107 5.07 -0.51 -12.75
C ILE A 107 6.28 -1.44 -12.96
N GLU A 108 7.31 -0.95 -13.66
CA GLU A 108 8.56 -1.70 -13.89
C GLU A 108 9.27 -2.03 -12.57
N SER A 109 9.20 -1.14 -11.57
CA SER A 109 9.77 -1.39 -10.25
C SER A 109 9.01 -2.50 -9.52
N LEU A 110 7.68 -2.48 -9.57
CA LEU A 110 6.84 -3.53 -8.99
C LEU A 110 7.12 -4.89 -9.64
N LYS A 111 7.20 -4.93 -10.98
CA LYS A 111 7.54 -6.15 -11.72
C LYS A 111 8.91 -6.70 -11.32
N LYS A 112 9.94 -5.84 -11.24
CA LYS A 112 11.28 -6.25 -10.79
C LYS A 112 11.30 -6.82 -9.38
N ILE A 113 10.51 -6.24 -8.45
CA ILE A 113 10.38 -6.77 -7.09
C ILE A 113 9.77 -8.18 -7.12
N ILE A 114 8.71 -8.38 -7.91
CA ILE A 114 8.04 -9.67 -8.06
C ILE A 114 9.00 -10.69 -8.69
N GLU A 115 9.71 -10.31 -9.74
CA GLU A 115 10.66 -11.16 -10.46
C GLU A 115 11.90 -11.55 -9.62
N SER A 116 12.24 -10.74 -8.61
CA SER A 116 13.36 -11.05 -7.71
C SER A 116 13.03 -12.12 -6.66
N PHE A 117 11.80 -12.62 -6.65
CA PHE A 117 11.36 -13.69 -5.76
C PHE A 117 11.58 -15.05 -6.43
N ASP A 118 12.39 -15.90 -5.82
CA ASP A 118 12.66 -17.29 -6.25
C ASP A 118 12.25 -18.29 -5.16
N ASN A 119 12.53 -19.56 -5.37
CA ASN A 119 12.16 -20.64 -4.45
C ASN A 119 12.88 -20.59 -3.09
N GLU A 120 14.02 -19.88 -3.00
CA GLU A 120 14.84 -19.76 -1.80
C GLU A 120 14.56 -18.46 -1.06
N THR A 121 14.04 -17.45 -1.76
CA THR A 121 13.79 -16.11 -1.22
C THR A 121 12.55 -16.12 -0.30
N LYS A 122 12.75 -15.72 0.95
CA LYS A 122 11.66 -15.60 1.94
C LYS A 122 11.12 -14.18 2.06
N LEU A 123 11.95 -13.19 1.78
CA LEU A 123 11.60 -11.77 1.92
C LEU A 123 12.44 -10.92 0.97
N VAL A 124 11.80 -10.00 0.27
CA VAL A 124 12.46 -8.95 -0.51
C VAL A 124 12.12 -7.60 0.10
N ILE A 125 13.13 -6.82 0.45
CA ILE A 125 12.98 -5.47 0.95
C ILE A 125 13.54 -4.51 -0.07
N THR A 126 12.74 -3.53 -0.47
CA THR A 126 13.17 -2.46 -1.37
C THR A 126 13.62 -1.23 -0.60
N GLY A 127 14.70 -0.63 -1.04
CA GLY A 127 15.23 0.61 -0.50
C GLY A 127 15.72 1.52 -1.62
N PHE A 128 16.04 2.74 -1.28
CA PHE A 128 16.69 3.69 -2.19
C PHE A 128 17.94 4.28 -1.53
N LYS A 129 18.94 4.55 -2.35
CA LYS A 129 20.12 5.29 -1.89
C LYS A 129 19.70 6.75 -1.68
N LYS A 130 20.01 7.29 -0.50
CA LYS A 130 19.87 8.71 -0.25
C LYS A 130 20.89 9.45 -1.13
N ASN A 131 20.41 10.31 -2.04
CA ASN A 131 21.28 11.21 -2.76
C ASN A 131 21.78 12.28 -1.79
N GLU A 132 23.09 12.41 -1.62
CA GLU A 132 23.72 13.39 -0.72
C GLU A 132 23.31 14.85 -1.05
N ASN A 133 22.95 15.12 -2.30
CA ASN A 133 22.50 16.43 -2.77
C ASN A 133 21.09 16.84 -2.29
N LEU A 134 20.30 15.96 -1.69
CA LEU A 134 18.96 16.29 -1.15
C LEU A 134 18.99 16.98 0.22
N ASN A 135 20.17 17.11 0.85
CA ASN A 135 20.31 17.84 2.12
C ASN A 135 20.23 19.36 1.97
N GLN A 136 20.19 19.90 0.74
CA GLN A 136 20.11 21.35 0.46
C GLN A 136 18.67 21.87 0.32
N LEU A 137 17.65 21.00 0.42
CA LEU A 137 16.23 21.36 0.29
C LEU A 137 15.47 21.29 1.64
N ARG A 138 16.16 21.65 2.73
CA ARG A 138 15.52 21.83 4.05
C ARG A 138 15.41 23.31 4.38
#